data_81212bd88592cd53bb4dd1b8fe186df7
#
_entry.id   81212bd88592cd53bb4dd1b8fe186df7
#
_cell.length_a   1.000
_cell.length_b   1.000
_cell.length_c   1.000
_cell.angle_alpha   90.00
_cell.angle_beta   90.00
_cell.angle_gamma   90.00
#
_symmetry.space_group_name_H-M   'P 1'
#
loop_
_entity.id
_entity.type
_entity.pdbx_description
1 polymer ?
#
loop_
_entity_poly.entity_id
_entity_poly.type
_entity_poly.pdbx_seq_one_letter_code
_entity_poly.pdbx_strand_id
1 'polypeptide(L)'
;MGFFDKLKSGLNKTKNAIVGKIDNIVKSFRKVDEELFEELEEALISADIGVYVTEEILDRLRDIVKDKNIKESEEVRDELFAILSEMVGDHAPLNLSTKPSVVLVIGVNGVGKTTSIGKISAELKSQGKKVVVAAADTFRAAAAEQLTVWCDRAGVDIIKQGAGADPASVVFDAIGAVKSRGADVLIIDTAGRLHNKKNLMDELAKIDRVIARELPDAAKETLLVLDATTGQNAVLQAKEFKEASKITGLVLTKLDGTAKGGIVLSIKQELGIPVKFIGVGEKIDDMKPFNGSEFASALFERNEE
;
A
#
# COMPACT_ATOMS: atom_id res chain seq x y z
N MET A 1 -3.17 -5.28 22.80
CA MET A 1 -3.97 -4.86 21.64
C MET A 1 -3.33 -5.48 20.40
N GLY A 2 -4.03 -6.38 19.72
CA GLY A 2 -3.53 -7.06 18.52
C GLY A 2 -3.45 -6.10 17.34
N PHE A 3 -2.82 -6.56 16.23
CA PHE A 3 -2.76 -5.72 15.03
C PHE A 3 -4.16 -5.46 14.44
N PHE A 4 -5.05 -6.46 14.46
CA PHE A 4 -6.43 -6.29 14.02
C PHE A 4 -7.19 -5.21 14.80
N ASP A 5 -7.01 -5.13 16.12
CA ASP A 5 -7.63 -4.07 16.94
C ASP A 5 -7.09 -2.68 16.56
N LYS A 6 -5.77 -2.60 16.27
CA LYS A 6 -5.14 -1.36 15.78
C LYS A 6 -5.67 -1.00 14.39
N LEU A 7 -5.84 -1.98 13.50
CA LEU A 7 -6.42 -1.79 12.18
C LEU A 7 -7.84 -1.26 12.28
N LYS A 8 -8.69 -1.91 13.08
CA LYS A 8 -10.08 -1.50 13.32
C LYS A 8 -10.15 -0.07 13.90
N SER A 9 -9.31 0.24 14.87
CA SER A 9 -9.20 1.59 15.44
C SER A 9 -8.69 2.61 14.42
N GLY A 10 -7.66 2.26 13.64
CA GLY A 10 -7.09 3.12 12.61
C GLY A 10 -8.08 3.41 11.48
N LEU A 11 -8.91 2.45 11.11
CA LEU A 11 -9.91 2.59 10.05
C LEU A 11 -11.21 3.27 10.51
N ASN A 12 -11.38 3.62 11.79
CA ASN A 12 -12.64 4.20 12.29
C ASN A 12 -13.06 5.48 11.53
N LYS A 13 -12.12 6.34 11.16
CA LYS A 13 -12.42 7.55 10.37
C LYS A 13 -12.94 7.19 8.98
N THR A 14 -12.30 6.23 8.33
CA THR A 14 -12.72 5.72 7.01
C THR A 14 -14.07 5.00 7.11
N LYS A 15 -14.23 4.14 8.14
CA LYS A 15 -15.49 3.44 8.39
C LYS A 15 -16.65 4.42 8.55
N ASN A 16 -16.50 5.44 9.37
CA ASN A 16 -17.54 6.45 9.56
C ASN A 16 -17.82 7.26 8.29
N ALA A 17 -16.80 7.54 7.49
CA ALA A 17 -16.96 8.27 6.23
C ALA A 17 -17.69 7.47 5.14
N ILE A 18 -17.51 6.16 5.10
CA ILE A 18 -18.15 5.27 4.11
C ILE A 18 -19.43 4.67 4.71
N VAL A 19 -19.28 3.79 5.70
CA VAL A 19 -20.37 3.00 6.27
C VAL A 19 -21.40 3.88 6.96
N GLY A 20 -20.94 4.87 7.75
CA GLY A 20 -21.85 5.80 8.44
C GLY A 20 -22.70 6.64 7.47
N LYS A 21 -22.14 7.07 6.33
CA LYS A 21 -22.91 7.78 5.30
C LYS A 21 -23.90 6.85 4.60
N ILE A 22 -23.46 5.67 4.15
CA ILE A 22 -24.31 4.69 3.49
C ILE A 22 -25.46 4.28 4.41
N ASP A 23 -25.20 4.00 5.70
CA ASP A 23 -26.24 3.64 6.67
C ASP A 23 -27.29 4.75 6.85
N ASN A 24 -26.87 6.02 6.84
CA ASN A 24 -27.79 7.16 6.92
C ASN A 24 -28.64 7.30 5.66
N ILE A 25 -28.06 7.13 4.47
CA ILE A 25 -28.76 7.16 3.19
C ILE A 25 -29.82 6.04 3.19
N VAL A 26 -29.43 4.80 3.42
CA VAL A 26 -30.33 3.64 3.42
C VAL A 26 -31.50 3.82 4.39
N LYS A 27 -31.27 4.38 5.58
CA LYS A 27 -32.33 4.67 6.55
C LYS A 27 -33.31 5.76 6.10
N SER A 28 -32.88 6.68 5.23
CA SER A 28 -33.72 7.76 4.72
C SER A 28 -34.64 7.31 3.57
N PHE A 29 -34.28 6.23 2.88
CA PHE A 29 -35.01 5.70 1.73
C PHE A 29 -35.86 4.47 2.12
N ARG A 30 -37.15 4.50 1.76
CA ARG A 30 -38.08 3.37 1.96
C ARG A 30 -38.24 2.51 0.72
N LYS A 31 -37.74 2.94 -0.42
CA LYS A 31 -37.85 2.24 -1.70
C LYS A 31 -36.53 2.31 -2.42
N VAL A 32 -36.31 1.32 -3.26
CA VAL A 32 -35.14 1.27 -4.15
C VAL A 32 -35.51 1.99 -5.44
N ASP A 33 -35.00 3.21 -5.59
CA ASP A 33 -35.21 4.08 -6.76
C ASP A 33 -33.88 4.73 -7.19
N GLU A 34 -33.89 5.51 -8.27
CA GLU A 34 -32.68 6.11 -8.80
C GLU A 34 -32.08 7.15 -7.84
N GLU A 35 -32.90 7.85 -7.06
CA GLU A 35 -32.44 8.82 -6.08
C GLU A 35 -31.55 8.16 -5.01
N LEU A 36 -31.88 6.93 -4.59
CA LEU A 36 -31.01 6.14 -3.70
C LEU A 36 -29.62 5.89 -4.32
N PHE A 37 -29.56 5.55 -5.62
CA PHE A 37 -28.29 5.30 -6.30
C PHE A 37 -27.46 6.57 -6.47
N GLU A 38 -28.09 7.72 -6.74
CA GLU A 38 -27.42 9.02 -6.83
C GLU A 38 -26.77 9.41 -5.48
N GLU A 39 -27.47 9.22 -4.37
CA GLU A 39 -26.95 9.48 -3.03
C GLU A 39 -25.81 8.51 -2.66
N LEU A 40 -25.93 7.23 -3.05
CA LEU A 40 -24.84 6.25 -2.86
C LEU A 40 -23.61 6.63 -3.69
N GLU A 41 -23.77 7.11 -4.91
CA GLU A 41 -22.70 7.61 -5.77
C GLU A 41 -21.92 8.75 -5.08
N GLU A 42 -22.64 9.77 -4.60
CA GLU A 42 -22.05 10.89 -3.90
C GLU A 42 -21.29 10.44 -2.64
N ALA A 43 -21.84 9.51 -1.89
CA ALA A 43 -21.21 8.95 -0.70
C ALA A 43 -19.88 8.25 -1.01
N LEU A 44 -19.85 7.40 -2.04
CA LEU A 44 -18.66 6.65 -2.46
C LEU A 44 -17.57 7.60 -3.00
N ILE A 45 -17.93 8.56 -3.85
CA ILE A 45 -16.99 9.56 -4.37
C ILE A 45 -16.41 10.40 -3.24
N SER A 46 -17.25 10.84 -2.28
CA SER A 46 -16.79 11.64 -1.13
C SER A 46 -15.85 10.87 -0.19
N ALA A 47 -15.84 9.55 -0.26
CA ALA A 47 -14.93 8.67 0.46
C ALA A 47 -13.62 8.38 -0.29
N ASP A 48 -13.32 9.17 -1.34
CA ASP A 48 -12.16 9.02 -2.24
C ASP A 48 -12.16 7.68 -3.04
N ILE A 49 -13.34 7.05 -3.23
CA ILE A 49 -13.50 6.03 -4.26
C ILE A 49 -13.63 6.77 -5.60
N GLY A 50 -12.74 6.48 -6.54
CA GLY A 50 -12.69 7.17 -7.83
C GLY A 50 -13.98 7.01 -8.63
N VAL A 51 -14.34 8.01 -9.45
CA VAL A 51 -15.59 8.04 -10.23
C VAL A 51 -15.80 6.75 -11.03
N TYR A 52 -14.80 6.30 -11.80
CA TYR A 52 -14.91 5.07 -12.59
C TYR A 52 -15.18 3.83 -11.75
N VAL A 53 -14.53 3.74 -10.60
CA VAL A 53 -14.73 2.60 -9.68
C VAL A 53 -16.12 2.67 -9.04
N THR A 54 -16.59 3.86 -8.71
CA THR A 54 -17.94 4.09 -8.19
C THR A 54 -19.01 3.69 -9.22
N GLU A 55 -18.86 4.10 -10.49
CA GLU A 55 -19.75 3.69 -11.58
C GLU A 55 -19.79 2.16 -11.71
N GLU A 56 -18.63 1.48 -11.74
CA GLU A 56 -18.57 0.02 -11.81
C GLU A 56 -19.28 -0.66 -10.61
N ILE A 57 -19.09 -0.12 -9.40
CA ILE A 57 -19.78 -0.62 -8.20
C ILE A 57 -21.30 -0.49 -8.34
N LEU A 58 -21.78 0.68 -8.74
CA LEU A 58 -23.20 0.96 -8.83
C LEU A 58 -23.88 0.21 -9.98
N ASP A 59 -23.21 0.03 -11.11
CA ASP A 59 -23.73 -0.79 -12.20
C ASP A 59 -23.89 -2.25 -11.78
N ARG A 60 -22.89 -2.84 -11.12
CA ARG A 60 -23.00 -4.18 -10.52
C ARG A 60 -24.13 -4.25 -9.50
N LEU A 61 -24.28 -3.23 -8.68
CA LEU A 61 -25.33 -3.17 -7.66
C LEU A 61 -26.72 -3.11 -8.32
N ARG A 62 -26.92 -2.29 -9.37
CA ARG A 62 -28.17 -2.22 -10.13
C ARG A 62 -28.55 -3.57 -10.75
N ASP A 63 -27.57 -4.27 -11.33
CA ASP A 63 -27.79 -5.60 -11.91
C ASP A 63 -28.24 -6.60 -10.82
N ILE A 64 -27.57 -6.63 -9.67
CA ILE A 64 -27.93 -7.51 -8.55
C ILE A 64 -29.33 -7.18 -8.01
N VAL A 65 -29.65 -5.90 -7.82
CA VAL A 65 -30.96 -5.44 -7.35
C VAL A 65 -32.07 -5.89 -8.30
N LYS A 66 -31.83 -5.78 -9.61
CA LYS A 66 -32.78 -6.22 -10.65
C LYS A 66 -32.93 -7.74 -10.67
N ASP A 67 -31.83 -8.48 -10.66
CA ASP A 67 -31.84 -9.95 -10.78
C ASP A 67 -32.47 -10.62 -9.55
N LYS A 68 -32.18 -10.09 -8.34
CA LYS A 68 -32.73 -10.58 -7.07
C LYS A 68 -34.11 -9.97 -6.75
N ASN A 69 -34.61 -9.00 -7.55
CA ASN A 69 -35.84 -8.24 -7.32
C ASN A 69 -35.90 -7.61 -5.92
N ILE A 70 -34.78 -7.00 -5.49
CA ILE A 70 -34.61 -6.35 -4.19
C ILE A 70 -35.48 -5.09 -4.11
N LYS A 71 -36.23 -4.94 -3.02
CA LYS A 71 -37.16 -3.81 -2.81
C LYS A 71 -36.86 -3.01 -1.56
N GLU A 72 -36.10 -3.59 -0.64
CA GLU A 72 -35.75 -2.97 0.63
C GLU A 72 -34.33 -2.36 0.56
N SER A 73 -34.20 -1.12 0.97
CA SER A 73 -32.91 -0.39 0.94
C SER A 73 -31.84 -1.05 1.80
N GLU A 74 -32.21 -1.76 2.86
CA GLU A 74 -31.27 -2.50 3.71
C GLU A 74 -30.62 -3.67 2.96
N GLU A 75 -31.35 -4.36 2.08
CA GLU A 75 -30.78 -5.42 1.23
C GLU A 75 -29.80 -4.83 0.20
N VAL A 76 -30.11 -3.65 -0.37
CA VAL A 76 -29.19 -2.92 -1.27
C VAL A 76 -27.88 -2.61 -0.57
N ARG A 77 -27.94 -2.18 0.70
CA ARG A 77 -26.76 -1.95 1.54
C ARG A 77 -25.89 -3.19 1.67
N ASP A 78 -26.50 -4.32 2.02
CA ASP A 78 -25.75 -5.56 2.26
C ASP A 78 -25.08 -6.05 0.96
N GLU A 79 -25.74 -5.94 -0.19
CA GLU A 79 -25.13 -6.23 -1.50
C GLU A 79 -24.00 -5.26 -1.85
N LEU A 80 -24.18 -3.97 -1.57
CA LEU A 80 -23.11 -2.98 -1.77
C LEU A 80 -21.84 -3.35 -0.96
N PHE A 81 -22.00 -3.70 0.31
CA PHE A 81 -20.86 -4.09 1.14
C PHE A 81 -20.24 -5.43 0.71
N ALA A 82 -21.03 -6.34 0.17
CA ALA A 82 -20.50 -7.56 -0.44
C ALA A 82 -19.63 -7.25 -1.66
N ILE A 83 -20.08 -6.36 -2.56
CA ILE A 83 -19.30 -5.88 -3.72
C ILE A 83 -17.99 -5.23 -3.24
N LEU A 84 -18.07 -4.28 -2.30
CA LEU A 84 -16.91 -3.58 -1.79
C LEU A 84 -15.89 -4.55 -1.15
N SER A 85 -16.35 -5.54 -0.40
CA SER A 85 -15.52 -6.56 0.24
C SER A 85 -14.81 -7.45 -0.78
N GLU A 86 -15.52 -7.88 -1.83
CA GLU A 86 -14.94 -8.63 -2.95
C GLU A 86 -13.84 -7.81 -3.65
N MET A 87 -14.09 -6.52 -3.90
CA MET A 87 -13.16 -5.63 -4.58
C MET A 87 -11.89 -5.37 -3.78
N VAL A 88 -11.92 -5.42 -2.46
CA VAL A 88 -10.71 -5.36 -1.61
C VAL A 88 -9.73 -6.47 -1.97
N GLY A 89 -10.24 -7.68 -2.25
CA GLY A 89 -9.50 -8.83 -2.76
C GLY A 89 -8.56 -9.49 -1.77
N ASP A 90 -7.77 -10.43 -2.26
CA ASP A 90 -7.00 -11.36 -1.45
C ASP A 90 -5.60 -10.87 -1.07
N HIS A 91 -4.99 -11.63 -0.16
CA HIS A 91 -3.60 -11.48 0.26
C HIS A 91 -2.63 -11.75 -0.91
N ALA A 92 -1.68 -10.85 -1.10
CA ALA A 92 -0.60 -10.98 -2.08
C ALA A 92 0.76 -10.91 -1.37
N PRO A 93 1.35 -12.05 -0.96
CA PRO A 93 2.62 -12.08 -0.25
C PRO A 93 3.77 -11.56 -1.12
N LEU A 94 4.88 -11.16 -0.47
CA LEU A 94 6.12 -10.89 -1.19
C LEU A 94 6.63 -12.17 -1.85
N ASN A 95 7.10 -12.04 -3.09
CA ASN A 95 7.84 -13.11 -3.73
C ASN A 95 9.29 -13.13 -3.21
N LEU A 96 9.54 -13.99 -2.23
CA LEU A 96 10.86 -14.23 -1.63
C LEU A 96 11.33 -15.66 -1.95
N SER A 97 11.13 -16.11 -3.19
CA SER A 97 11.40 -17.48 -3.63
C SER A 97 12.89 -17.79 -3.82
N THR A 98 13.76 -16.77 -3.83
CA THR A 98 15.21 -16.92 -4.00
C THR A 98 15.98 -16.45 -2.77
N LYS A 99 17.26 -16.84 -2.69
CA LYS A 99 18.21 -16.39 -1.67
C LYS A 99 19.49 -15.89 -2.32
N PRO A 100 19.71 -14.55 -2.35
CA PRO A 100 18.84 -13.51 -1.84
C PRO A 100 17.64 -13.24 -2.76
N SER A 101 16.58 -12.68 -2.19
CA SER A 101 15.53 -11.94 -2.92
C SER A 101 15.76 -10.43 -2.76
N VAL A 102 15.30 -9.64 -3.71
CA VAL A 102 15.47 -8.17 -3.70
C VAL A 102 14.12 -7.47 -3.59
N VAL A 103 14.03 -6.50 -2.69
CA VAL A 103 12.86 -5.61 -2.53
C VAL A 103 13.32 -4.17 -2.77
N LEU A 104 12.96 -3.60 -3.91
CA LEU A 104 13.20 -2.20 -4.25
C LEU A 104 12.01 -1.36 -3.76
N VAL A 105 12.27 -0.33 -2.94
CA VAL A 105 11.22 0.52 -2.38
C VAL A 105 11.28 1.89 -3.02
N ILE A 106 10.19 2.27 -3.71
CA ILE A 106 10.05 3.52 -4.45
C ILE A 106 8.86 4.35 -3.94
N GLY A 107 8.77 5.61 -4.33
CA GLY A 107 7.67 6.52 -3.96
C GLY A 107 8.15 7.94 -3.74
N VAL A 108 7.25 8.91 -3.67
CA VAL A 108 7.62 10.32 -3.47
C VAL A 108 8.18 10.58 -2.07
N ASN A 109 8.79 11.76 -1.86
CA ASN A 109 9.26 12.14 -0.52
C ASN A 109 8.07 12.38 0.43
N GLY A 110 8.21 11.95 1.70
CA GLY A 110 7.19 12.17 2.75
C GLY A 110 6.10 11.10 2.85
N VAL A 111 6.02 10.16 1.90
CA VAL A 111 5.01 9.07 1.95
C VAL A 111 5.32 7.97 2.96
N GLY A 112 6.49 8.01 3.60
CA GLY A 112 6.86 7.02 4.62
C GLY A 112 7.75 5.87 4.14
N LYS A 113 8.50 6.01 3.02
CA LYS A 113 9.42 4.97 2.51
C LYS A 113 10.37 4.44 3.57
N THR A 114 11.19 5.33 4.15
CA THR A 114 12.20 4.99 5.16
C THR A 114 11.60 4.27 6.38
N THR A 115 10.45 4.76 6.85
CA THR A 115 9.68 4.14 7.94
C THR A 115 9.16 2.76 7.54
N SER A 116 8.61 2.64 6.32
CA SER A 116 8.10 1.36 5.79
C SER A 116 9.21 0.32 5.67
N ILE A 117 10.40 0.71 5.18
CA ILE A 117 11.56 -0.17 5.08
C ILE A 117 11.92 -0.74 6.46
N GLY A 118 12.00 0.12 7.49
CA GLY A 118 12.30 -0.34 8.84
C GLY A 118 11.27 -1.33 9.38
N LYS A 119 9.98 -1.04 9.18
CA LYS A 119 8.88 -1.90 9.64
C LYS A 119 8.80 -3.22 8.86
N ILE A 120 8.96 -3.20 7.54
CA ILE A 120 9.02 -4.41 6.70
C ILE A 120 10.24 -5.25 7.08
N SER A 121 11.39 -4.62 7.35
CA SER A 121 12.59 -5.31 7.80
C SER A 121 12.37 -6.03 9.13
N ALA A 122 11.69 -5.37 10.09
CA ALA A 122 11.35 -5.99 11.38
C ALA A 122 10.37 -7.16 11.20
N GLU A 123 9.36 -7.01 10.35
CA GLU A 123 8.41 -8.09 10.04
C GLU A 123 9.11 -9.30 9.42
N LEU A 124 9.96 -9.09 8.41
CA LEU A 124 10.71 -10.18 7.78
C LEU A 124 11.69 -10.86 8.75
N LYS A 125 12.34 -10.07 9.63
CA LYS A 125 13.20 -10.61 10.68
C LYS A 125 12.41 -11.47 11.67
N SER A 126 11.20 -11.04 12.06
CA SER A 126 10.33 -11.84 12.95
C SER A 126 9.95 -13.19 12.36
N GLN A 127 9.94 -13.29 11.03
CA GLN A 127 9.75 -14.51 10.25
C GLN A 127 11.05 -15.34 10.08
N GLY A 128 12.14 -14.97 10.77
CA GLY A 128 13.42 -15.66 10.72
C GLY A 128 14.28 -15.31 9.50
N LYS A 129 13.93 -14.31 8.69
CA LYS A 129 14.72 -13.88 7.53
C LYS A 129 15.90 -13.02 7.96
N LYS A 130 17.07 -13.24 7.36
CA LYS A 130 18.23 -12.39 7.48
C LYS A 130 18.15 -11.28 6.44
N VAL A 131 17.94 -10.04 6.92
CA VAL A 131 17.70 -8.86 6.08
C VAL A 131 18.92 -7.95 6.08
N VAL A 132 19.26 -7.43 4.91
CA VAL A 132 20.21 -6.32 4.72
C VAL A 132 19.49 -5.18 4.01
N VAL A 133 19.72 -3.95 4.47
CA VAL A 133 19.12 -2.73 3.89
C VAL A 133 20.20 -1.91 3.19
N ALA A 134 19.95 -1.42 1.98
CA ALA A 134 20.78 -0.49 1.23
C ALA A 134 20.21 0.92 1.30
N ALA A 135 20.96 1.89 1.83
CA ALA A 135 20.55 3.30 1.91
C ALA A 135 20.94 4.02 0.60
N ALA A 136 20.15 3.80 -0.47
CA ALA A 136 20.43 4.40 -1.77
C ALA A 136 19.76 5.78 -2.00
N ASP A 137 19.00 6.35 -1.05
CA ASP A 137 18.66 7.79 -1.02
C ASP A 137 19.87 8.62 -0.55
N THR A 138 20.90 8.70 -1.38
CA THR A 138 22.19 9.35 -1.05
C THR A 138 22.15 10.87 -1.11
N PHE A 139 21.11 11.43 -1.70
CA PHE A 139 20.96 12.90 -1.81
C PHE A 139 20.51 13.56 -0.50
N ARG A 140 19.88 12.78 0.38
CA ARG A 140 19.35 13.27 1.65
C ARG A 140 20.13 12.67 2.81
N ALA A 141 21.15 13.39 3.30
CA ALA A 141 21.96 12.93 4.42
C ALA A 141 21.11 12.49 5.63
N ALA A 142 20.09 13.27 5.99
CA ALA A 142 19.16 12.93 7.06
C ALA A 142 18.33 11.65 6.79
N ALA A 143 18.12 11.27 5.52
CA ALA A 143 17.40 10.03 5.20
C ALA A 143 18.21 8.78 5.56
N ALA A 144 19.51 8.77 5.25
CA ALA A 144 20.40 7.67 5.63
C ALA A 144 20.55 7.53 7.15
N GLU A 145 20.59 8.65 7.89
CA GLU A 145 20.61 8.64 9.36
C GLU A 145 19.29 8.11 9.93
N GLN A 146 18.14 8.58 9.41
CA GLN A 146 16.84 8.10 9.81
C GLN A 146 16.66 6.60 9.52
N LEU A 147 17.11 6.14 8.36
CA LEU A 147 17.08 4.72 8.00
C LEU A 147 17.94 3.88 8.94
N THR A 148 19.11 4.41 9.35
CA THR A 148 19.98 3.74 10.33
C THR A 148 19.23 3.51 11.65
N VAL A 149 18.54 4.52 12.17
CA VAL A 149 17.73 4.39 13.41
C VAL A 149 16.65 3.30 13.27
N TRP A 150 15.99 3.22 12.10
CA TRP A 150 14.99 2.19 11.84
C TRP A 150 15.60 0.79 11.72
N CYS A 151 16.77 0.66 11.07
CA CYS A 151 17.49 -0.61 10.97
C CYS A 151 17.96 -1.10 12.35
N ASP A 152 18.48 -0.19 13.19
CA ASP A 152 18.87 -0.51 14.58
C ASP A 152 17.68 -1.01 15.40
N ARG A 153 16.53 -0.33 15.31
CA ARG A 153 15.27 -0.77 15.97
C ARG A 153 14.77 -2.13 15.46
N ALA A 154 14.89 -2.37 14.16
CA ALA A 154 14.56 -3.64 13.55
C ALA A 154 15.62 -4.72 13.83
N GLY A 155 16.83 -4.31 14.23
CA GLY A 155 17.99 -5.18 14.45
C GLY A 155 18.47 -5.85 13.15
N VAL A 156 18.50 -5.10 12.05
CA VAL A 156 18.96 -5.55 10.73
C VAL A 156 20.16 -4.75 10.27
N ASP A 157 20.98 -5.32 9.39
CA ASP A 157 22.17 -4.68 8.87
C ASP A 157 21.82 -3.59 7.84
N ILE A 158 22.58 -2.49 7.86
CA ILE A 158 22.46 -1.43 6.86
C ILE A 158 23.79 -1.22 6.14
N ILE A 159 23.74 -1.02 4.82
CA ILE A 159 24.86 -0.61 3.96
C ILE A 159 24.58 0.80 3.48
N LYS A 160 25.52 1.71 3.73
CA LYS A 160 25.45 3.11 3.34
C LYS A 160 26.83 3.63 2.93
N GLN A 161 26.85 4.65 2.08
CA GLN A 161 28.04 5.42 1.73
C GLN A 161 27.87 6.88 2.15
N GLY A 162 28.88 7.71 1.89
CA GLY A 162 28.81 9.15 2.16
C GLY A 162 27.71 9.87 1.38
N ALA A 163 27.28 11.03 1.86
CA ALA A 163 26.30 11.87 1.17
C ALA A 163 26.78 12.22 -0.25
N GLY A 164 25.86 12.13 -1.22
CA GLY A 164 26.17 12.38 -2.64
C GLY A 164 26.85 11.22 -3.38
N ALA A 165 27.05 10.06 -2.74
CA ALA A 165 27.51 8.86 -3.41
C ALA A 165 26.52 8.43 -4.51
N ASP A 166 27.00 7.65 -5.50
CA ASP A 166 26.14 7.09 -6.54
C ASP A 166 25.21 6.01 -5.93
N PRO A 167 23.86 6.17 -6.02
CA PRO A 167 22.91 5.17 -5.51
C PRO A 167 23.21 3.75 -5.98
N ALA A 168 23.60 3.58 -7.23
CA ALA A 168 23.91 2.26 -7.81
C ALA A 168 25.19 1.64 -7.19
N SER A 169 26.15 2.46 -6.73
CA SER A 169 27.33 1.94 -6.03
C SER A 169 26.98 1.44 -4.63
N VAL A 170 26.07 2.12 -3.92
CA VAL A 170 25.55 1.64 -2.63
C VAL A 170 24.87 0.28 -2.79
N VAL A 171 24.05 0.13 -3.84
CA VAL A 171 23.38 -1.14 -4.16
C VAL A 171 24.40 -2.24 -4.48
N PHE A 172 25.44 -1.93 -5.25
CA PHE A 172 26.52 -2.88 -5.55
C PHE A 172 27.22 -3.39 -4.28
N ASP A 173 27.58 -2.49 -3.37
CA ASP A 173 28.20 -2.87 -2.09
C ASP A 173 27.25 -3.69 -1.22
N ALA A 174 25.97 -3.32 -1.21
CA ALA A 174 24.96 -4.06 -0.47
C ALA A 174 24.76 -5.48 -1.02
N ILE A 175 24.81 -5.67 -2.33
CA ILE A 175 24.78 -7.01 -2.93
C ILE A 175 26.01 -7.84 -2.52
N GLY A 176 27.18 -7.24 -2.51
CA GLY A 176 28.40 -7.89 -1.98
C GLY A 176 28.23 -8.33 -0.52
N ALA A 177 27.68 -7.44 0.33
CA ALA A 177 27.38 -7.75 1.72
C ALA A 177 26.36 -8.85 1.89
N VAL A 178 25.27 -8.86 1.08
CA VAL A 178 24.24 -9.91 1.09
C VAL A 178 24.83 -11.26 0.74
N LYS A 179 25.65 -11.34 -0.31
CA LYS A 179 26.33 -12.58 -0.74
C LYS A 179 27.28 -13.09 0.36
N SER A 180 28.14 -12.23 0.90
CA SER A 180 29.13 -12.60 1.91
C SER A 180 28.53 -13.03 3.24
N ARG A 181 27.40 -12.40 3.62
CA ARG A 181 26.71 -12.68 4.89
C ARG A 181 25.66 -13.81 4.76
N GLY A 182 25.39 -14.31 3.55
CA GLY A 182 24.33 -15.28 3.30
C GLY A 182 22.94 -14.77 3.71
N ALA A 183 22.66 -13.49 3.43
CA ALA A 183 21.37 -12.91 3.77
C ALA A 183 20.26 -13.42 2.84
N ASP A 184 19.01 -13.43 3.34
CA ASP A 184 17.85 -13.92 2.62
C ASP A 184 17.22 -12.81 1.75
N VAL A 185 17.25 -11.57 2.23
CA VAL A 185 16.57 -10.44 1.58
C VAL A 185 17.46 -9.19 1.58
N LEU A 186 17.53 -8.52 0.43
CA LEU A 186 18.06 -7.18 0.26
C LEU A 186 16.90 -6.21 0.08
N ILE A 187 16.76 -5.21 0.97
CA ILE A 187 15.81 -4.12 0.81
C ILE A 187 16.58 -2.86 0.41
N ILE A 188 16.12 -2.16 -0.64
CA ILE A 188 16.79 -0.99 -1.19
C ILE A 188 15.89 0.24 -1.02
N ASP A 189 16.36 1.23 -0.24
CA ASP A 189 15.74 2.57 -0.18
C ASP A 189 16.15 3.39 -1.43
N THR A 190 15.24 4.20 -1.96
CA THR A 190 15.53 5.05 -3.13
C THR A 190 15.10 6.50 -2.89
N ALA A 191 15.68 7.41 -3.67
CA ALA A 191 15.22 8.79 -3.71
C ALA A 191 13.75 8.89 -4.18
N GLY A 192 13.05 9.94 -3.74
CA GLY A 192 11.63 10.14 -4.04
C GLY A 192 11.34 11.47 -4.76
N ARG A 193 12.20 11.87 -5.71
CA ARG A 193 12.12 13.18 -6.39
C ARG A 193 11.30 13.12 -7.67
N LEU A 194 10.00 12.88 -7.57
CA LEU A 194 9.11 12.74 -8.74
C LEU A 194 9.04 14.04 -9.59
N HIS A 195 9.22 15.22 -8.96
CA HIS A 195 9.28 16.49 -9.69
C HIS A 195 10.45 16.57 -10.71
N ASN A 196 11.48 15.71 -10.54
CA ASN A 196 12.53 15.50 -11.53
C ASN A 196 12.43 14.08 -12.09
N LYS A 197 11.29 13.77 -12.70
CA LYS A 197 10.90 12.42 -13.19
C LYS A 197 12.03 11.77 -13.97
N LYS A 198 12.63 12.48 -14.93
CA LYS A 198 13.69 11.93 -15.79
C LYS A 198 14.88 11.41 -14.96
N ASN A 199 15.42 12.24 -14.06
CA ASN A 199 16.59 11.85 -13.27
C ASN A 199 16.26 10.67 -12.35
N LEU A 200 15.06 10.67 -11.74
CA LEU A 200 14.62 9.54 -10.90
C LEU A 200 14.53 8.25 -11.72
N MET A 201 14.00 8.32 -12.94
CA MET A 201 13.89 7.16 -13.81
C MET A 201 15.25 6.62 -14.26
N ASP A 202 16.17 7.51 -14.62
CA ASP A 202 17.55 7.14 -14.98
C ASP A 202 18.27 6.47 -13.79
N GLU A 203 18.06 6.97 -12.56
CA GLU A 203 18.59 6.39 -11.33
C GLU A 203 18.01 4.98 -11.07
N LEU A 204 16.68 4.84 -11.11
CA LEU A 204 16.03 3.53 -10.94
C LEU A 204 16.48 2.53 -12.00
N ALA A 205 16.57 2.94 -13.27
CA ALA A 205 17.06 2.10 -14.35
C ALA A 205 18.53 1.68 -14.14
N LYS A 206 19.35 2.54 -13.55
CA LYS A 206 20.74 2.21 -13.20
C LYS A 206 20.82 1.19 -12.06
N ILE A 207 20.03 1.37 -11.02
CA ILE A 207 19.90 0.40 -9.92
C ILE A 207 19.44 -0.96 -10.47
N ASP A 208 18.42 -0.97 -11.31
CA ASP A 208 17.88 -2.19 -11.92
C ASP A 208 18.94 -2.95 -12.75
N ARG A 209 19.75 -2.23 -13.51
CA ARG A 209 20.87 -2.84 -14.27
C ARG A 209 21.91 -3.47 -13.35
N VAL A 210 22.23 -2.84 -12.21
CA VAL A 210 23.15 -3.42 -11.23
C VAL A 210 22.56 -4.69 -10.61
N ILE A 211 21.29 -4.67 -10.20
CA ILE A 211 20.61 -5.84 -9.66
C ILE A 211 20.60 -6.99 -10.69
N ALA A 212 20.17 -6.72 -11.92
CA ALA A 212 20.09 -7.74 -12.97
C ALA A 212 21.46 -8.34 -13.32
N ARG A 213 22.53 -7.57 -13.26
CA ARG A 213 23.90 -8.05 -13.53
C ARG A 213 24.46 -8.88 -12.40
N GLU A 214 24.28 -8.41 -11.14
CA GLU A 214 24.90 -9.03 -9.96
C GLU A 214 24.07 -10.17 -9.37
N LEU A 215 22.75 -10.16 -9.59
CA LEU A 215 21.77 -11.11 -9.07
C LEU A 215 20.75 -11.49 -10.16
N PRO A 216 21.19 -12.10 -11.30
CA PRO A 216 20.31 -12.33 -12.45
C PRO A 216 19.10 -13.23 -12.14
N ASP A 217 19.25 -14.16 -11.21
CA ASP A 217 18.22 -15.15 -10.86
C ASP A 217 17.42 -14.76 -9.62
N ALA A 218 17.66 -13.57 -9.04
CA ALA A 218 16.97 -13.15 -7.82
C ALA A 218 15.51 -12.79 -8.10
N ALA A 219 14.60 -13.31 -7.27
CA ALA A 219 13.24 -12.79 -7.21
C ALA A 219 13.30 -11.31 -6.81
N LYS A 220 12.68 -10.46 -7.62
CA LYS A 220 12.68 -9.01 -7.41
C LYS A 220 11.25 -8.51 -7.26
N GLU A 221 11.03 -7.81 -6.16
CA GLU A 221 9.83 -7.02 -5.90
C GLU A 221 10.15 -5.53 -5.99
N THR A 222 9.26 -4.77 -6.60
CA THR A 222 9.30 -3.30 -6.58
C THR A 222 8.05 -2.81 -5.87
N LEU A 223 8.24 -2.29 -4.67
CA LEU A 223 7.16 -1.79 -3.82
C LEU A 223 7.04 -0.27 -3.95
N LEU A 224 5.87 0.18 -4.40
CA LEU A 224 5.54 1.60 -4.39
C LEU A 224 4.85 1.95 -3.07
N VAL A 225 5.44 2.88 -2.32
CA VAL A 225 4.87 3.40 -1.08
C VAL A 225 4.00 4.61 -1.38
N LEU A 226 2.76 4.57 -0.90
CA LEU A 226 1.75 5.61 -1.07
C LEU A 226 1.19 6.03 0.28
N ASP A 227 0.91 7.33 0.41
CA ASP A 227 0.28 7.92 1.59
C ASP A 227 -1.25 7.96 1.37
N ALA A 228 -2.01 7.18 2.13
CA ALA A 228 -3.46 7.08 2.01
C ALA A 228 -4.18 8.42 2.28
N THR A 229 -3.55 9.34 3.04
CA THR A 229 -4.15 10.65 3.32
C THR A 229 -4.25 11.55 2.09
N THR A 230 -3.49 11.24 1.03
CA THR A 230 -3.49 12.03 -0.21
C THR A 230 -4.67 11.70 -1.14
N GLY A 231 -5.44 10.65 -0.84
CA GLY A 231 -6.63 10.27 -1.60
C GLY A 231 -6.30 10.01 -3.08
N GLN A 232 -7.10 10.51 -4.01
CA GLN A 232 -6.93 10.32 -5.45
C GLN A 232 -5.57 10.76 -6.01
N ASN A 233 -4.85 11.65 -5.32
CA ASN A 233 -3.47 11.99 -5.70
C ASN A 233 -2.53 10.78 -5.58
N ALA A 234 -2.80 9.81 -4.69
CA ALA A 234 -2.01 8.58 -4.61
C ALA A 234 -2.16 7.73 -5.89
N VAL A 235 -3.37 7.67 -6.47
CA VAL A 235 -3.61 6.98 -7.76
C VAL A 235 -2.82 7.63 -8.89
N LEU A 236 -2.85 8.97 -8.97
CA LEU A 236 -2.09 9.71 -9.98
C LEU A 236 -0.58 9.45 -9.84
N GLN A 237 -0.04 9.52 -8.63
CA GLN A 237 1.37 9.17 -8.38
C GLN A 237 1.68 7.74 -8.81
N ALA A 238 0.81 6.79 -8.49
CA ALA A 238 1.01 5.40 -8.86
C ALA A 238 1.00 5.18 -10.38
N LYS A 239 0.13 5.87 -11.13
CA LYS A 239 0.12 5.87 -12.60
C LYS A 239 1.46 6.39 -13.16
N GLU A 240 1.98 7.49 -12.63
CA GLU A 240 3.27 8.04 -13.05
C GLU A 240 4.45 7.09 -12.79
N PHE A 241 4.47 6.43 -11.63
CA PHE A 241 5.52 5.45 -11.32
C PHE A 241 5.38 4.16 -12.15
N LYS A 242 4.14 3.74 -12.49
CA LYS A 242 3.88 2.56 -13.31
C LYS A 242 4.45 2.70 -14.74
N GLU A 243 4.44 3.92 -15.29
CA GLU A 243 5.07 4.21 -16.58
C GLU A 243 6.60 4.03 -16.56
N ALA A 244 7.17 4.13 -15.42
CA ALA A 244 8.61 4.24 -15.22
C ALA A 244 9.27 2.98 -14.68
N SER A 245 8.53 2.18 -13.90
CA SER A 245 9.04 0.98 -13.26
C SER A 245 7.97 -0.10 -13.21
N LYS A 246 8.40 -1.36 -13.31
CA LYS A 246 7.51 -2.51 -13.14
C LYS A 246 7.19 -2.69 -11.65
N ILE A 247 6.14 -2.02 -11.17
CA ILE A 247 5.67 -2.15 -9.79
C ILE A 247 5.02 -3.52 -9.62
N THR A 248 5.40 -4.23 -8.56
CA THR A 248 4.88 -5.56 -8.23
C THR A 248 3.97 -5.57 -6.99
N GLY A 249 3.97 -4.49 -6.22
CA GLY A 249 3.13 -4.35 -5.06
C GLY A 249 3.11 -2.95 -4.48
N LEU A 250 2.10 -2.69 -3.67
CA LEU A 250 1.88 -1.40 -3.02
C LEU A 250 2.04 -1.52 -1.50
N VAL A 251 2.55 -0.45 -0.91
CA VAL A 251 2.58 -0.25 0.55
C VAL A 251 1.75 0.98 0.85
N LEU A 252 0.64 0.83 1.56
CA LEU A 252 -0.23 1.94 1.95
C LEU A 252 0.06 2.36 3.37
N THR A 253 0.43 3.62 3.56
CA THR A 253 0.77 4.20 4.86
C THR A 253 -0.31 5.15 5.36
N LYS A 254 -0.29 5.45 6.66
CA LYS A 254 -1.12 6.48 7.33
C LYS A 254 -2.64 6.24 7.21
N LEU A 255 -3.06 4.97 7.14
CA LEU A 255 -4.48 4.64 7.11
C LEU A 255 -5.21 5.06 8.39
N ASP A 256 -4.52 5.14 9.52
CA ASP A 256 -5.04 5.62 10.81
C ASP A 256 -5.33 7.13 10.84
N GLY A 257 -4.74 7.88 9.95
CA GLY A 257 -4.87 9.34 9.88
C GLY A 257 -6.02 9.85 9.02
N THR A 258 -6.68 8.99 8.23
CA THR A 258 -7.53 9.43 7.12
C THR A 258 -8.96 8.91 7.15
N ALA A 259 -9.88 9.72 6.62
CA ALA A 259 -11.23 9.31 6.20
C ALA A 259 -11.26 8.80 4.73
N LYS A 260 -10.13 8.87 4.02
CA LYS A 260 -9.98 8.57 2.59
C LYS A 260 -9.52 7.14 2.31
N GLY A 261 -9.75 6.21 3.24
CA GLY A 261 -9.31 4.81 3.09
C GLY A 261 -9.99 4.05 1.94
N GLY A 262 -11.06 4.58 1.35
CA GLY A 262 -11.66 4.08 0.11
C GLY A 262 -10.69 4.07 -1.07
N ILE A 263 -9.61 4.85 -0.99
CA ILE A 263 -8.52 4.83 -1.96
C ILE A 263 -7.91 3.44 -2.20
N VAL A 264 -7.99 2.54 -1.24
CA VAL A 264 -7.52 1.14 -1.37
C VAL A 264 -8.23 0.45 -2.54
N LEU A 265 -9.55 0.67 -2.69
CA LEU A 265 -10.37 0.12 -3.77
C LEU A 265 -9.97 0.72 -5.12
N SER A 266 -9.86 2.06 -5.19
CA SER A 266 -9.47 2.77 -6.41
C SER A 266 -8.08 2.34 -6.91
N ILE A 267 -7.09 2.30 -6.03
CA ILE A 267 -5.71 1.92 -6.38
C ILE A 267 -5.69 0.51 -6.96
N LYS A 268 -6.37 -0.44 -6.31
CA LYS A 268 -6.40 -1.83 -6.75
C LYS A 268 -7.07 -1.97 -8.11
N GLN A 269 -8.27 -1.37 -8.26
CA GLN A 269 -9.08 -1.50 -9.46
C GLN A 269 -8.44 -0.80 -10.67
N GLU A 270 -7.97 0.45 -10.50
CA GLU A 270 -7.43 1.22 -11.60
C GLU A 270 -6.02 0.80 -12.04
N LEU A 271 -5.22 0.25 -11.12
CA LEU A 271 -3.82 -0.08 -11.40
C LEU A 271 -3.58 -1.57 -11.64
N GLY A 272 -4.45 -2.44 -11.11
CA GLY A 272 -4.27 -3.88 -11.15
C GLY A 272 -3.04 -4.35 -10.35
N ILE A 273 -2.54 -3.54 -9.41
CA ILE A 273 -1.36 -3.83 -8.60
C ILE A 273 -1.82 -4.22 -7.19
N PRO A 274 -1.37 -5.36 -6.64
CA PRO A 274 -1.81 -5.80 -5.32
C PRO A 274 -1.23 -4.95 -4.20
N VAL A 275 -2.02 -4.70 -3.16
CA VAL A 275 -1.53 -4.17 -1.89
C VAL A 275 -0.82 -5.29 -1.15
N LYS A 276 0.43 -5.07 -0.73
CA LYS A 276 1.23 -6.06 0.00
C LYS A 276 1.39 -5.73 1.49
N PHE A 277 1.42 -4.44 1.83
CA PHE A 277 1.52 -3.99 3.22
C PHE A 277 0.61 -2.79 3.48
N ILE A 278 0.13 -2.72 4.73
CA ILE A 278 -0.61 -1.57 5.26
C ILE A 278 0.01 -1.09 6.56
N GLY A 279 0.07 0.23 6.72
CA GLY A 279 0.55 0.92 7.94
C GLY A 279 -0.58 1.69 8.61
N VAL A 280 -0.74 1.45 9.92
CA VAL A 280 -1.81 1.99 10.77
C VAL A 280 -1.26 2.66 12.03
N GLY A 281 -0.11 3.32 11.93
CA GLY A 281 0.51 4.04 13.05
C GLY A 281 2.03 4.14 12.92
N GLU A 282 2.69 4.66 13.95
CA GLU A 282 4.11 5.02 13.93
C GLU A 282 5.04 3.97 14.55
N LYS A 283 4.54 3.00 15.32
CA LYS A 283 5.37 1.98 15.97
C LYS A 283 5.92 0.97 14.97
N ILE A 284 6.98 0.27 15.34
CA ILE A 284 7.67 -0.72 14.48
C ILE A 284 6.72 -1.85 14.04
N ASP A 285 5.76 -2.22 14.87
CA ASP A 285 4.77 -3.27 14.66
C ASP A 285 3.44 -2.78 14.05
N ASP A 286 3.34 -1.47 13.71
CA ASP A 286 2.13 -0.88 13.09
C ASP A 286 2.10 -1.01 11.55
N MET A 287 2.86 -1.94 10.99
CA MET A 287 2.79 -2.32 9.57
C MET A 287 2.78 -3.84 9.46
N LYS A 288 1.85 -4.35 8.67
CA LYS A 288 1.69 -5.79 8.47
C LYS A 288 1.41 -6.11 7.00
N PRO A 289 1.65 -7.35 6.57
CA PRO A 289 1.14 -7.83 5.30
C PRO A 289 -0.36 -7.56 5.19
N PHE A 290 -0.78 -7.14 4.01
CA PHE A 290 -2.18 -6.86 3.74
C PHE A 290 -2.99 -8.15 3.72
N ASN A 291 -4.06 -8.19 4.47
CA ASN A 291 -5.07 -9.23 4.46
C ASN A 291 -6.42 -8.60 4.07
N GLY A 292 -6.90 -8.90 2.87
CA GLY A 292 -8.12 -8.29 2.34
C GLY A 292 -9.36 -8.61 3.15
N SER A 293 -9.49 -9.85 3.65
CA SER A 293 -10.64 -10.25 4.47
C SER A 293 -10.65 -9.53 5.83
N GLU A 294 -9.49 -9.42 6.50
CA GLU A 294 -9.37 -8.64 7.74
C GLU A 294 -9.64 -7.16 7.53
N PHE A 295 -9.16 -6.60 6.40
CA PHE A 295 -9.40 -5.21 6.06
C PHE A 295 -10.88 -4.93 5.77
N ALA A 296 -11.53 -5.78 4.97
CA ALA A 296 -12.96 -5.68 4.65
C ALA A 296 -13.81 -5.83 5.93
N SER A 297 -13.49 -6.81 6.77
CA SER A 297 -14.15 -7.00 8.07
C SER A 297 -14.00 -5.76 8.97
N ALA A 298 -12.77 -5.24 9.12
CA ALA A 298 -12.53 -4.04 9.93
C ALA A 298 -13.30 -2.80 9.42
N LEU A 299 -13.54 -2.72 8.09
CA LEU A 299 -14.16 -1.56 7.46
C LEU A 299 -15.67 -1.68 7.34
N PHE A 300 -16.20 -2.85 6.93
CA PHE A 300 -17.59 -3.01 6.50
C PHE A 300 -18.48 -3.79 7.48
N GLU A 301 -17.90 -4.61 8.39
CA GLU A 301 -18.74 -5.32 9.36
C GLU A 301 -19.46 -4.36 10.31
N ARG A 302 -20.71 -4.72 10.63
CA ARG A 302 -21.49 -4.02 11.67
C ARG A 302 -20.73 -4.11 12.99
N ASN A 303 -20.66 -3.02 13.76
CA ASN A 303 -20.30 -3.14 15.16
C ASN A 303 -21.45 -3.89 15.84
N GLU A 304 -21.16 -5.09 16.36
CA GLU A 304 -22.11 -5.73 17.29
C GLU A 304 -22.21 -4.78 18.50
N GLU A 305 -23.39 -4.20 18.71
CA GLU A 305 -23.73 -3.44 19.91
C GLU A 305 -23.94 -4.38 21.10
#